data_29f6e271db82508ee5c3f15f8ad3ee63
#
_entry.id   29f6e271db82508ee5c3f15f8ad3ee63
#
_cell.length_a   1.000
_cell.length_b   1.000
_cell.length_c   1.000
_cell.angle_alpha   90.00
_cell.angle_beta   90.00
_cell.angle_gamma   90.00
#
_symmetry.space_group_name_H-M   'P 1'
#
loop_
_entity.id
_entity.type
_entity.pdbx_description
1 polymer ?
#
loop_
_entity_poly.entity_id
_entity_poly.type
_entity_poly.pdbx_seq_one_letter_code
_entity_poly.pdbx_strand_id
1 'polypeptide(L)'
;DDFAKDVSEFDTLAEYKEDVKKNLTEKKAEDARRAKEDAAVDKVIENAQMDIPEAMIETQTRQMLDDFARRMQSQGLSMEQYFQFTGQSVEKMMEDMKPQALKRIQTRLVLEKIAEVENIQPTEEEVNEEISKMAEMYKMEADKLKDLIGENEMEQMKKDMAVQKAVTLVADAAVEA
;
A
#
# COMPACT_ATOMS: atom_id res chain seq x y z
N ASP A 1 9.29 20.30 -31.84
CA ASP A 1 10.01 20.80 -30.66
C ASP A 1 9.23 21.90 -29.91
N ASP A 2 8.56 22.85 -30.63
CA ASP A 2 7.76 23.90 -29.95
C ASP A 2 6.68 23.34 -29.04
N PHE A 3 5.96 22.30 -29.50
CA PHE A 3 4.98 21.59 -28.66
C PHE A 3 5.59 20.98 -27.40
N ALA A 4 6.82 20.45 -27.47
CA ALA A 4 7.47 19.85 -26.31
C ALA A 4 7.77 20.91 -25.23
N LYS A 5 8.18 22.12 -25.64
CA LYS A 5 8.43 23.25 -24.74
C LYS A 5 7.15 23.78 -24.10
N ASP A 6 6.02 23.69 -24.80
CA ASP A 6 4.74 24.20 -24.30
C ASP A 6 4.10 23.26 -23.25
N VAL A 7 4.37 21.95 -23.32
CA VAL A 7 3.71 20.93 -22.48
C VAL A 7 4.64 20.22 -21.50
N SER A 8 5.95 20.51 -21.54
CA SER A 8 6.96 19.86 -20.69
C SER A 8 8.15 20.77 -20.42
N GLU A 9 9.07 20.29 -19.58
CA GLU A 9 10.32 20.99 -19.25
C GLU A 9 11.45 20.67 -20.28
N PHE A 10 11.15 19.94 -21.36
CA PHE A 10 12.12 19.50 -22.35
C PHE A 10 12.19 20.43 -23.55
N ASP A 11 13.39 20.65 -24.08
CA ASP A 11 13.63 21.50 -25.24
C ASP A 11 13.27 20.85 -26.57
N THR A 12 13.29 19.51 -26.64
CA THR A 12 13.03 18.75 -27.85
C THR A 12 11.98 17.68 -27.67
N LEU A 13 11.26 17.39 -28.75
CA LEU A 13 10.29 16.28 -28.76
C LEU A 13 10.97 14.90 -28.53
N ALA A 14 12.23 14.77 -28.91
CA ALA A 14 13.00 13.54 -28.70
C ALA A 14 13.25 13.29 -27.20
N GLU A 15 13.71 14.30 -26.47
CA GLU A 15 13.91 14.21 -25.02
C GLU A 15 12.60 13.94 -24.28
N TYR A 16 11.51 14.64 -24.65
CA TYR A 16 10.20 14.39 -24.07
C TYR A 16 9.72 12.94 -24.28
N LYS A 17 9.89 12.40 -25.52
CA LYS A 17 9.55 11.00 -25.80
C LYS A 17 10.40 10.01 -25.01
N GLU A 18 11.68 10.29 -24.83
CA GLU A 18 12.59 9.45 -24.05
C GLU A 18 12.20 9.44 -22.58
N ASP A 19 11.89 10.59 -22.01
CA ASP A 19 11.40 10.70 -20.63
C ASP A 19 10.07 9.94 -20.45
N VAL A 20 9.09 10.17 -21.32
CA VAL A 20 7.80 9.45 -21.29
C VAL A 20 8.02 7.93 -21.40
N LYS A 21 8.91 7.49 -22.29
CA LYS A 21 9.26 6.07 -22.44
C LYS A 21 9.88 5.52 -21.16
N LYS A 22 10.80 6.25 -20.55
CA LYS A 22 11.45 5.87 -19.29
C LYS A 22 10.40 5.73 -18.18
N ASN A 23 9.58 6.76 -17.96
CA ASN A 23 8.55 6.79 -16.94
C ASN A 23 7.51 5.65 -17.13
N LEU A 24 7.09 5.40 -18.36
CA LEU A 24 6.18 4.29 -18.67
C LEU A 24 6.83 2.92 -18.46
N THR A 25 8.11 2.78 -18.76
CA THR A 25 8.85 1.53 -18.56
C THR A 25 9.00 1.24 -17.07
N GLU A 26 9.41 2.25 -16.28
CA GLU A 26 9.53 2.14 -14.82
C GLU A 26 8.17 1.82 -14.18
N LYS A 27 7.12 2.53 -14.59
CA LYS A 27 5.76 2.25 -14.10
C LYS A 27 5.31 0.83 -14.43
N LYS A 28 5.50 0.38 -15.67
CA LYS A 28 5.14 -0.99 -16.07
C LYS A 28 5.93 -2.05 -15.32
N ALA A 29 7.22 -1.81 -15.06
CA ALA A 29 8.04 -2.72 -14.28
C ALA A 29 7.55 -2.80 -12.82
N GLU A 30 7.17 -1.66 -12.24
CA GLU A 30 6.60 -1.62 -10.89
C GLU A 30 5.22 -2.31 -10.83
N ASP A 31 4.34 -2.04 -11.80
CA ASP A 31 3.02 -2.68 -11.88
C ASP A 31 3.16 -4.21 -12.05
N ALA A 32 4.10 -4.68 -12.88
CA ALA A 32 4.39 -6.10 -13.05
C ALA A 32 4.95 -6.74 -11.76
N ARG A 33 5.84 -6.04 -11.07
CA ARG A 33 6.37 -6.51 -9.77
C ARG A 33 5.26 -6.65 -8.75
N ARG A 34 4.40 -5.62 -8.60
CA ARG A 34 3.25 -5.66 -7.68
C ARG A 34 2.29 -6.80 -8.03
N ALA A 35 1.98 -6.98 -9.31
CA ALA A 35 1.13 -8.09 -9.74
C ALA A 35 1.71 -9.46 -9.40
N LYS A 36 3.04 -9.62 -9.53
CA LYS A 36 3.73 -10.85 -9.11
C LYS A 36 3.68 -11.04 -7.58
N GLU A 37 3.97 -9.98 -6.82
CA GLU A 37 3.89 -9.98 -5.36
C GLU A 37 2.49 -10.38 -4.89
N ASP A 38 1.45 -9.74 -5.43
CA ASP A 38 0.05 -10.04 -5.11
C ASP A 38 -0.33 -11.48 -5.45
N ALA A 39 0.04 -11.97 -6.63
CA ALA A 39 -0.24 -13.34 -7.04
C ALA A 39 0.47 -14.38 -6.16
N ALA A 40 1.72 -14.12 -5.78
CA ALA A 40 2.47 -15.00 -4.88
C ALA A 40 1.86 -15.06 -3.49
N VAL A 41 1.50 -13.89 -2.93
CA VAL A 41 0.83 -13.79 -1.62
C VAL A 41 -0.55 -14.48 -1.66
N ASP A 42 -1.33 -14.31 -2.73
CA ASP A 42 -2.62 -14.98 -2.90
C ASP A 42 -2.47 -16.51 -2.86
N LYS A 43 -1.43 -17.07 -3.48
CA LYS A 43 -1.14 -18.51 -3.42
C LYS A 43 -0.75 -18.98 -2.03
N VAL A 44 -0.06 -18.17 -1.25
CA VAL A 44 0.24 -18.50 0.15
C VAL A 44 -1.04 -18.47 1.00
N ILE A 45 -1.92 -17.50 0.78
CA ILE A 45 -3.21 -17.41 1.49
C ILE A 45 -4.08 -18.64 1.18
N GLU A 46 -4.15 -19.09 -0.09
CA GLU A 46 -4.90 -20.29 -0.49
C GLU A 46 -4.46 -21.56 0.27
N ASN A 47 -3.17 -21.63 0.62
CA ASN A 47 -2.59 -22.75 1.37
C ASN A 47 -2.60 -22.56 2.90
N ALA A 48 -2.95 -21.38 3.38
CA ALA A 48 -2.97 -21.07 4.81
C ALA A 48 -4.31 -21.49 5.44
N GLN A 49 -4.25 -21.98 6.68
CA GLN A 49 -5.44 -22.25 7.48
C GLN A 49 -5.52 -21.22 8.61
N MET A 50 -6.62 -20.50 8.67
CA MET A 50 -6.86 -19.50 9.70
C MET A 50 -8.35 -19.37 9.98
N ASP A 51 -8.69 -19.12 11.23
CA ASP A 51 -10.05 -18.80 11.67
C ASP A 51 -10.10 -17.30 12.00
N ILE A 52 -10.89 -16.56 11.23
CA ILE A 52 -11.00 -15.10 11.35
C ILE A 52 -12.37 -14.76 11.94
N PRO A 53 -12.42 -14.25 13.18
CA PRO A 53 -13.67 -13.86 13.80
C PRO A 53 -14.41 -12.78 13.01
N GLU A 54 -15.74 -12.87 12.92
CA GLU A 54 -16.60 -11.88 12.23
C GLU A 54 -16.36 -10.45 12.75
N ALA A 55 -16.12 -10.30 14.05
CA ALA A 55 -15.81 -9.00 14.65
C ALA A 55 -14.55 -8.32 14.04
N MET A 56 -13.55 -9.09 13.61
CA MET A 56 -12.38 -8.56 12.92
C MET A 56 -12.76 -8.06 11.52
N ILE A 57 -13.58 -8.85 10.80
CA ILE A 57 -14.05 -8.48 9.46
C ILE A 57 -14.89 -7.21 9.53
N GLU A 58 -15.80 -7.10 10.49
CA GLU A 58 -16.60 -5.90 10.69
C GLU A 58 -15.75 -4.68 11.01
N THR A 59 -14.76 -4.83 11.90
CA THR A 59 -13.86 -3.73 12.26
C THR A 59 -13.07 -3.26 11.05
N GLN A 60 -12.49 -4.18 10.28
CA GLN A 60 -11.76 -3.88 9.06
C GLN A 60 -12.65 -3.21 8.00
N THR A 61 -13.88 -3.69 7.86
CA THR A 61 -14.86 -3.11 6.92
C THR A 61 -15.20 -1.67 7.29
N ARG A 62 -15.39 -1.38 8.58
CA ARG A 62 -15.64 -0.01 9.06
C ARG A 62 -14.44 0.90 8.78
N GLN A 63 -13.22 0.44 9.05
CA GLN A 63 -12.01 1.20 8.72
C GLN A 63 -11.91 1.51 7.22
N MET A 64 -12.22 0.54 6.37
CA MET A 64 -12.24 0.74 4.91
C MET A 64 -13.30 1.76 4.48
N LEU A 65 -14.47 1.75 5.12
CA LEU A 65 -15.52 2.73 4.86
C LEU A 65 -15.10 4.13 5.30
N ASP A 66 -14.47 4.26 6.47
CA ASP A 66 -13.95 5.54 6.97
C ASP A 66 -12.85 6.10 6.05
N ASP A 67 -11.95 5.25 5.56
CA ASP A 67 -10.91 5.65 4.61
C ASP A 67 -11.52 6.07 3.26
N PHE A 68 -12.57 5.39 2.82
CA PHE A 68 -13.31 5.79 1.63
C PHE A 68 -13.96 7.15 1.83
N ALA A 69 -14.63 7.38 2.96
CA ALA A 69 -15.26 8.65 3.31
C ALA A 69 -14.25 9.81 3.33
N ARG A 70 -13.07 9.61 3.92
CA ARG A 70 -11.98 10.62 3.94
C ARG A 70 -11.49 10.96 2.54
N ARG A 71 -11.30 9.95 1.67
CA ARG A 71 -10.89 10.18 0.26
C ARG A 71 -11.95 10.95 -0.52
N MET A 72 -13.23 10.60 -0.34
CA MET A 72 -14.33 11.33 -0.97
C MET A 72 -14.35 12.78 -0.51
N GLN A 73 -14.20 13.01 0.80
CA GLN A 73 -14.17 14.36 1.38
C GLN A 73 -12.99 15.19 0.85
N SER A 74 -11.82 14.58 0.67
CA SER A 74 -10.66 15.27 0.08
C SER A 74 -10.88 15.68 -1.39
N GLN A 75 -11.81 15.02 -2.08
CA GLN A 75 -12.25 15.35 -3.44
C GLN A 75 -13.47 16.28 -3.47
N GLY A 76 -13.90 16.78 -2.30
CA GLY A 76 -15.03 17.70 -2.19
C GLY A 76 -16.41 17.04 -2.24
N LEU A 77 -16.51 15.71 -2.11
CA LEU A 77 -17.75 14.96 -2.14
C LEU A 77 -18.06 14.35 -0.77
N SER A 78 -19.26 14.60 -0.22
CA SER A 78 -19.69 13.95 1.02
C SER A 78 -20.24 12.54 0.76
N MET A 79 -20.21 11.67 1.79
CA MET A 79 -20.82 10.34 1.72
C MET A 79 -22.32 10.41 1.43
N GLU A 80 -23.01 11.43 1.97
CA GLU A 80 -24.42 11.63 1.71
C GLU A 80 -24.71 11.92 0.23
N GLN A 81 -23.91 12.82 -0.38
CA GLN A 81 -24.02 13.10 -1.82
C GLN A 81 -23.70 11.84 -2.66
N TYR A 82 -22.67 11.09 -2.27
CA TYR A 82 -22.33 9.83 -2.94
C TYR A 82 -23.53 8.86 -2.93
N PHE A 83 -24.16 8.64 -1.79
CA PHE A 83 -25.33 7.76 -1.68
C PHE A 83 -26.55 8.28 -2.45
N GLN A 84 -26.75 9.60 -2.48
CA GLN A 84 -27.82 10.21 -3.31
C GLN A 84 -27.58 9.97 -4.80
N PHE A 85 -26.34 10.05 -5.27
CA PHE A 85 -26.02 9.84 -6.70
C PHE A 85 -26.03 8.36 -7.10
N THR A 86 -25.57 7.47 -6.23
CA THR A 86 -25.45 6.04 -6.55
C THR A 86 -26.67 5.22 -6.19
N GLY A 87 -27.54 5.74 -5.32
CA GLY A 87 -28.67 4.99 -4.77
C GLY A 87 -28.28 3.85 -3.83
N GLN A 88 -27.01 3.76 -3.45
CA GLN A 88 -26.53 2.75 -2.49
C GLN A 88 -26.83 3.14 -1.05
N SER A 89 -26.86 2.15 -0.16
CA SER A 89 -26.91 2.37 1.30
C SER A 89 -25.55 2.05 1.93
N VAL A 90 -25.33 2.55 3.14
CA VAL A 90 -24.13 2.24 3.95
C VAL A 90 -24.01 0.74 4.18
N GLU A 91 -25.11 0.08 4.50
CA GLU A 91 -25.17 -1.37 4.78
C GLU A 91 -24.75 -2.17 3.56
N LYS A 92 -25.27 -1.81 2.38
CA LYS A 92 -24.90 -2.49 1.11
C LYS A 92 -23.43 -2.28 0.78
N MET A 93 -22.93 -1.07 0.96
CA MET A 93 -21.52 -0.77 0.74
C MET A 93 -20.61 -1.55 1.70
N MET A 94 -20.97 -1.65 2.98
CA MET A 94 -20.24 -2.46 3.95
C MET A 94 -20.27 -3.94 3.57
N GLU A 95 -21.41 -4.48 3.13
CA GLU A 95 -21.52 -5.86 2.67
C GLU A 95 -20.60 -6.13 1.46
N ASP A 96 -20.58 -5.24 0.50
CA ASP A 96 -19.75 -5.32 -0.70
C ASP A 96 -18.23 -5.20 -0.39
N MET A 97 -17.89 -4.55 0.73
CA MET A 97 -16.50 -4.41 1.20
C MET A 97 -16.00 -5.61 2.03
N LYS A 98 -16.88 -6.43 2.63
CA LYS A 98 -16.50 -7.57 3.48
C LYS A 98 -15.50 -8.54 2.84
N PRO A 99 -15.64 -8.97 1.58
CA PRO A 99 -14.69 -9.88 0.95
C PRO A 99 -13.28 -9.27 0.87
N GLN A 100 -13.18 -7.98 0.57
CA GLN A 100 -11.91 -7.28 0.51
C GLN A 100 -11.33 -7.06 1.92
N ALA A 101 -12.16 -6.80 2.92
CA ALA A 101 -11.74 -6.72 4.32
C ALA A 101 -11.16 -8.05 4.80
N LEU A 102 -11.85 -9.17 4.50
CA LEU A 102 -11.36 -10.50 4.80
C LEU A 102 -9.99 -10.76 4.15
N LYS A 103 -9.87 -10.48 2.85
CA LYS A 103 -8.60 -10.64 2.14
C LYS A 103 -7.47 -9.81 2.77
N ARG A 104 -7.72 -8.58 3.17
CA ARG A 104 -6.72 -7.73 3.86
C ARG A 104 -6.26 -8.33 5.18
N ILE A 105 -7.20 -8.86 5.98
CA ILE A 105 -6.86 -9.53 7.25
C ILE A 105 -6.02 -10.78 6.98
N GLN A 106 -6.43 -11.62 6.03
CA GLN A 106 -5.71 -12.83 5.65
C GLN A 106 -4.28 -12.52 5.20
N THR A 107 -4.12 -11.56 4.28
CA THR A 107 -2.82 -11.10 3.80
C THR A 107 -1.92 -10.68 4.96
N ARG A 108 -2.44 -9.84 5.86
CA ARG A 108 -1.67 -9.34 6.99
C ARG A 108 -1.24 -10.46 7.92
N LEU A 109 -2.15 -11.31 8.35
CA LEU A 109 -1.86 -12.41 9.28
C LEU A 109 -0.86 -13.41 8.70
N VAL A 110 -0.98 -13.74 7.42
CA VAL A 110 -0.03 -14.66 6.73
C VAL A 110 1.36 -14.04 6.68
N LEU A 111 1.47 -12.79 6.27
CA LEU A 111 2.76 -12.11 6.14
C LEU A 111 3.42 -11.84 7.49
N GLU A 112 2.64 -11.46 8.51
CA GLU A 112 3.14 -11.35 9.89
C GLU A 112 3.67 -12.70 10.39
N LYS A 113 2.98 -13.80 10.09
CA LYS A 113 3.43 -15.14 10.48
C LYS A 113 4.68 -15.58 9.72
N ILE A 114 4.79 -15.27 8.44
CA ILE A 114 6.02 -15.53 7.66
C ILE A 114 7.18 -14.70 8.25
N ALA A 115 6.96 -13.41 8.53
CA ALA A 115 8.00 -12.57 9.13
C ALA A 115 8.48 -13.12 10.48
N GLU A 116 7.58 -13.65 11.29
CA GLU A 116 7.90 -14.29 12.57
C GLU A 116 8.71 -15.58 12.37
N VAL A 117 8.24 -16.50 11.52
CA VAL A 117 8.86 -17.81 11.32
C VAL A 117 10.24 -17.71 10.67
N GLU A 118 10.36 -16.82 9.67
CA GLU A 118 11.62 -16.56 8.97
C GLU A 118 12.53 -15.58 9.72
N ASN A 119 12.08 -15.09 10.91
CA ASN A 119 12.80 -14.11 11.73
C ASN A 119 13.22 -12.86 10.93
N ILE A 120 12.30 -12.35 10.10
CA ILE A 120 12.52 -11.17 9.28
C ILE A 120 12.44 -9.93 10.14
N GLN A 121 13.55 -9.21 10.24
CA GLN A 121 13.60 -7.93 10.95
C GLN A 121 14.25 -6.88 10.05
N PRO A 122 13.77 -5.63 10.08
CA PRO A 122 14.46 -4.53 9.43
C PRO A 122 15.75 -4.21 10.19
N THR A 123 16.81 -3.88 9.47
CA THR A 123 18.04 -3.38 10.09
C THR A 123 17.85 -1.94 10.58
N GLU A 124 18.75 -1.46 11.44
CA GLU A 124 18.72 -0.07 11.87
C GLU A 124 18.93 0.91 10.71
N GLU A 125 19.71 0.53 9.71
CA GLU A 125 19.94 1.30 8.50
C GLU A 125 18.64 1.46 7.70
N GLU A 126 17.92 0.36 7.44
CA GLU A 126 16.63 0.37 6.76
C GLU A 126 15.59 1.23 7.50
N VAL A 127 15.55 1.13 8.83
CA VAL A 127 14.65 1.95 9.66
C VAL A 127 14.99 3.44 9.53
N ASN A 128 16.28 3.79 9.58
CA ASN A 128 16.70 5.19 9.42
C ASN A 128 16.43 5.73 8.01
N GLU A 129 16.60 4.91 6.97
CA GLU A 129 16.23 5.28 5.59
C GLU A 129 14.72 5.56 5.48
N GLU A 130 13.89 4.73 6.08
CA GLU A 130 12.44 4.93 6.05
C GLU A 130 12.03 6.21 6.78
N ILE A 131 12.63 6.47 7.96
CA ILE A 131 12.43 7.73 8.68
C ILE A 131 12.87 8.92 7.82
N SER A 132 13.99 8.82 7.10
CA SER A 132 14.48 9.87 6.21
C SER A 132 13.51 10.16 5.08
N LYS A 133 12.97 9.12 4.42
CA LYS A 133 11.94 9.28 3.37
C LYS A 133 10.67 9.94 3.91
N MET A 134 10.23 9.53 5.10
CA MET A 134 9.08 10.17 5.76
C MET A 134 9.37 11.63 6.07
N ALA A 135 10.56 11.95 6.59
CA ALA A 135 10.96 13.30 6.93
C ALA A 135 10.99 14.23 5.69
N GLU A 136 11.48 13.72 4.55
CA GLU A 136 11.43 14.45 3.27
C GLU A 136 9.98 14.74 2.85
N MET A 137 9.08 13.76 2.98
CA MET A 137 7.67 13.94 2.64
C MET A 137 6.99 15.00 3.50
N TYR A 138 7.33 15.05 4.80
CA TYR A 138 6.81 16.05 5.74
C TYR A 138 7.63 17.36 5.73
N LYS A 139 8.68 17.46 4.92
CA LYS A 139 9.61 18.61 4.87
C LYS A 139 10.20 18.94 6.25
N MET A 140 10.60 17.90 6.97
CA MET A 140 11.20 17.96 8.31
C MET A 140 12.60 17.36 8.28
N GLU A 141 13.39 17.66 9.32
CA GLU A 141 14.67 16.98 9.56
C GLU A 141 14.41 15.57 10.15
N ALA A 142 15.16 14.56 9.68
CA ALA A 142 14.98 13.17 10.10
C ALA A 142 15.12 12.99 11.63
N ASP A 143 16.07 13.67 12.27
CA ASP A 143 16.26 13.62 13.72
C ASP A 143 15.05 14.17 14.48
N LYS A 144 14.46 15.26 14.01
CA LYS A 144 13.24 15.82 14.63
C LYS A 144 12.04 14.87 14.47
N LEU A 145 11.91 14.23 13.31
CA LEU A 145 10.84 13.25 13.10
C LEU A 145 11.04 12.04 14.02
N LYS A 146 12.27 11.56 14.15
CA LYS A 146 12.62 10.45 15.02
C LYS A 146 12.29 10.72 16.49
N ASP A 147 12.52 11.94 16.96
CA ASP A 147 12.17 12.36 18.34
C ASP A 147 10.66 12.47 18.55
N LEU A 148 9.89 12.75 17.50
CA LEU A 148 8.44 12.84 17.54
C LEU A 148 7.74 11.47 17.44
N ILE A 149 8.39 10.48 16.83
CA ILE A 149 7.87 9.11 16.75
C ILE A 149 8.03 8.45 18.12
N GLY A 150 6.93 8.08 18.74
CA GLY A 150 6.92 7.34 19.99
C GLY A 150 7.47 5.90 19.82
N GLU A 151 7.78 5.26 20.95
CA GLU A 151 8.29 3.87 20.93
C GLU A 151 7.30 2.90 20.28
N ASN A 152 6.00 3.07 20.54
CA ASN A 152 4.95 2.22 19.96
C ASN A 152 4.85 2.39 18.43
N GLU A 153 4.91 3.62 17.94
CA GLU A 153 4.88 3.92 16.51
C GLU A 153 6.13 3.38 15.80
N MET A 154 7.28 3.48 16.46
CA MET A 154 8.54 2.91 15.95
C MET A 154 8.46 1.38 15.87
N GLU A 155 7.90 0.73 16.88
CA GLU A 155 7.71 -0.72 16.87
C GLU A 155 6.72 -1.15 15.79
N GLN A 156 5.63 -0.40 15.61
CA GLN A 156 4.66 -0.66 14.55
C GLN A 156 5.29 -0.49 13.16
N MET A 157 6.07 0.55 12.95
CA MET A 157 6.80 0.79 11.70
C MET A 157 7.75 -0.38 11.39
N LYS A 158 8.50 -0.87 12.38
CA LYS A 158 9.38 -2.04 12.19
C LYS A 158 8.59 -3.30 11.81
N LYS A 159 7.43 -3.52 12.40
CA LYS A 159 6.54 -4.63 12.03
C LYS A 159 6.04 -4.50 10.60
N ASP A 160 5.59 -3.31 10.20
CA ASP A 160 5.11 -3.06 8.83
C ASP A 160 6.25 -3.23 7.80
N MET A 161 7.48 -2.81 8.12
CA MET A 161 8.67 -3.08 7.31
C MET A 161 9.00 -4.58 7.20
N ALA A 162 8.88 -5.33 8.31
CA ALA A 162 9.07 -6.78 8.29
C ALA A 162 8.03 -7.49 7.40
N VAL A 163 6.78 -7.06 7.46
CA VAL A 163 5.71 -7.54 6.58
C VAL A 163 6.03 -7.26 5.10
N GLN A 164 6.51 -6.05 4.79
CA GLN A 164 6.93 -5.71 3.42
C GLN A 164 8.09 -6.57 2.92
N LYS A 165 9.06 -6.85 3.77
CA LYS A 165 10.16 -7.77 3.46
C LYS A 165 9.68 -9.21 3.27
N ALA A 166 8.65 -9.64 4.01
CA ALA A 166 8.01 -10.94 3.82
C ALA A 166 7.31 -11.05 2.46
N VAL A 167 6.68 -9.98 1.96
CA VAL A 167 6.13 -9.94 0.59
C VAL A 167 7.23 -10.20 -0.43
N THR A 168 8.34 -9.49 -0.31
CA THR A 168 9.49 -9.65 -1.23
C THR A 168 10.05 -11.08 -1.18
N LEU A 169 10.22 -11.64 0.03
CA LEU A 169 10.68 -13.01 0.21
C LEU A 169 9.77 -14.02 -0.52
N VAL A 170 8.46 -13.89 -0.34
CA VAL A 170 7.46 -14.76 -0.99
C VAL A 170 7.51 -14.62 -2.51
N ALA A 171 7.59 -13.39 -3.01
CA ALA A 171 7.64 -13.12 -4.45
C ALA A 171 8.92 -13.62 -5.11
N ASP A 172 10.05 -13.52 -4.42
CA ASP A 172 11.36 -13.99 -4.90
C ASP A 172 11.45 -15.52 -4.89
N ALA A 173 10.80 -16.19 -3.94
CA ALA A 173 10.70 -17.63 -3.87
C ALA A 173 9.69 -18.23 -4.87
N ALA A 174 8.79 -17.40 -5.44
CA ALA A 174 7.77 -17.85 -6.36
C ALA A 174 8.37 -18.20 -7.73
N VAL A 175 8.03 -19.40 -8.23
CA VAL A 175 8.40 -19.85 -9.59
C VAL A 175 7.21 -19.56 -10.50
N GLU A 176 7.47 -18.85 -11.59
CA GLU A 176 6.48 -18.62 -12.64
C GLU A 176 6.20 -19.95 -13.36
N ALA A 177 4.92 -20.30 -13.48
CA ALA A 177 4.45 -21.53 -14.12
C ALA A 177 4.18 -21.30 -15.62
#